data_1012230431c2d9ccfe9eddcd1bb47b24
#
_entry.id   1012230431c2d9ccfe9eddcd1bb47b24
#
_cell.length_a   1.000
_cell.length_b   1.000
_cell.length_c   1.000
_cell.angle_alpha   90.00
_cell.angle_beta   90.00
_cell.angle_gamma   90.00
#
_symmetry.space_group_name_H-M   'P 1'
#
loop_
_entity.id
_entity.type
_entity.pdbx_description
1 polymer ?
#
loop_
_entity_poly.entity_id
_entity_poly.type
_entity_poly.pdbx_seq_one_letter_code
_entity_poly.pdbx_strand_id
1 'polypeptide(L)'
;MKRLFNTIDEWKIIQDKIEFEENRLAESIMSIGNGYMGMRGNYEEYYSKDSHRGSYIGGVWYPDKTRVGWWKNGYPNYFGKVPNSVNFIGIDVYINGKILDLGKAEVKDFYRELDMKNGTLTRKFIANIDGYEIEAKVTRFLSIVAKELGVIKYEIKALNFDGEVMFCPYLDSNVKNEDSNYDEAFWVNVSTDSKENYGSVVARTKDNPFNTEVFTIASVMNIKSNKDAKKNTYSNKEYYSDNTLVFDIKESET
;
A
#
# COMPACT_ATOMS: atom_id res chain seq x y z
N MET A 1 26.93 -7.89 5.02
CA MET A 1 25.72 -7.28 4.45
C MET A 1 25.47 -7.95 3.11
N LYS A 2 24.43 -8.74 2.96
CA LYS A 2 24.03 -9.28 1.66
C LYS A 2 23.56 -8.10 0.80
N ARG A 3 24.02 -8.02 -0.45
CA ARG A 3 23.54 -6.98 -1.35
C ARG A 3 22.09 -7.24 -1.73
N LEU A 4 21.20 -6.32 -1.41
CA LEU A 4 19.78 -6.39 -1.75
C LEU A 4 19.54 -6.14 -3.25
N PHE A 5 20.38 -5.30 -3.85
CA PHE A 5 20.32 -4.91 -5.26
C PHE A 5 21.64 -5.29 -5.93
N ASN A 6 21.62 -6.34 -6.73
CA ASN A 6 22.83 -6.88 -7.37
C ASN A 6 22.96 -6.46 -8.83
N THR A 7 21.87 -6.19 -9.49
CA THR A 7 21.83 -5.77 -10.90
C THR A 7 22.05 -4.27 -11.00
N ILE A 8 22.99 -3.87 -11.82
CA ILE A 8 23.26 -2.44 -12.11
C ILE A 8 22.59 -2.11 -13.44
N ASP A 9 21.69 -1.14 -13.41
CA ASP A 9 20.98 -0.59 -14.57
C ASP A 9 20.91 0.93 -14.42
N GLU A 10 20.97 1.65 -15.54
CA GLU A 10 20.98 3.12 -15.54
C GLU A 10 19.68 3.72 -15.01
N TRP A 11 18.54 3.06 -15.26
CA TRP A 11 17.18 3.56 -14.99
C TRP A 11 16.38 2.70 -14.05
N LYS A 12 16.93 1.56 -13.61
CA LYS A 12 16.17 0.58 -12.83
C LYS A 12 16.86 0.22 -11.53
N ILE A 13 16.08 0.10 -10.49
CA ILE A 13 16.49 -0.53 -9.25
C ILE A 13 15.81 -1.89 -9.20
N ILE A 14 16.60 -2.96 -9.14
CA ILE A 14 16.12 -4.34 -9.27
C ILE A 14 16.45 -5.13 -8.02
N GLN A 15 15.44 -5.77 -7.46
CA GLN A 15 15.55 -6.76 -6.40
C GLN A 15 15.08 -8.11 -6.93
N ASP A 16 15.93 -9.12 -6.88
CA ASP A 16 15.72 -10.46 -7.46
C ASP A 16 15.37 -11.54 -6.42
N LYS A 17 15.21 -11.17 -5.15
CA LYS A 17 14.84 -12.07 -4.06
C LYS A 17 14.22 -11.33 -2.89
N ILE A 18 13.42 -12.05 -2.10
CA ILE A 18 12.91 -11.54 -0.83
C ILE A 18 14.00 -11.67 0.24
N GLU A 19 14.31 -10.56 0.90
CA GLU A 19 15.15 -10.52 2.11
C GLU A 19 14.33 -9.87 3.23
N PHE A 20 13.81 -10.67 4.13
CA PHE A 20 12.88 -10.21 5.16
C PHE A 20 13.47 -9.14 6.09
N GLU A 21 14.75 -9.29 6.46
CA GLU A 21 15.44 -8.35 7.35
C GLU A 21 15.71 -6.99 6.70
N GLU A 22 15.77 -6.94 5.36
CA GLU A 22 16.05 -5.74 4.58
C GLU A 22 14.77 -5.17 3.92
N ASN A 23 13.59 -5.69 4.27
CA ASN A 23 12.35 -5.30 3.59
C ASN A 23 12.05 -3.81 3.75
N ARG A 24 12.21 -3.22 4.96
CA ARG A 24 12.01 -1.78 5.18
C ARG A 24 12.94 -0.91 4.32
N LEU A 25 14.18 -1.35 4.10
CA LEU A 25 15.12 -0.69 3.21
C LEU A 25 14.64 -0.75 1.75
N ALA A 26 14.21 -1.93 1.30
CA ALA A 26 13.65 -2.10 -0.03
C ALA A 26 12.41 -1.24 -0.26
N GLU A 27 11.49 -1.19 0.71
CA GLU A 27 10.30 -0.34 0.68
C GLU A 27 10.65 1.15 0.56
N SER A 28 11.72 1.59 1.22
CA SER A 28 12.19 2.98 1.15
C SER A 28 12.78 3.31 -0.22
N ILE A 29 13.69 2.46 -0.70
CA ILE A 29 14.41 2.69 -1.97
C ILE A 29 13.47 2.62 -3.17
N MET A 30 12.46 1.74 -3.11
CA MET A 30 11.48 1.55 -4.18
C MET A 30 10.21 2.42 -4.02
N SER A 31 10.33 3.54 -3.34
CA SER A 31 9.24 4.53 -3.24
C SER A 31 9.01 5.23 -4.58
N ILE A 32 7.74 5.54 -4.87
CA ILE A 32 7.34 6.34 -6.02
C ILE A 32 6.56 7.57 -5.57
N GLY A 33 6.67 8.65 -6.34
CA GLY A 33 5.98 9.91 -6.07
C GLY A 33 5.87 10.77 -7.32
N ASN A 34 4.88 11.66 -7.34
CA ASN A 34 4.62 12.58 -8.46
C ASN A 34 4.64 14.06 -8.05
N GLY A 35 5.14 14.36 -6.84
CA GLY A 35 5.16 15.71 -6.27
C GLY A 35 3.88 16.13 -5.56
N TYR A 36 2.75 15.44 -5.79
CA TYR A 36 1.49 15.63 -5.07
C TYR A 36 1.25 14.53 -4.04
N MET A 37 1.47 13.28 -4.42
CA MET A 37 1.38 12.14 -3.53
C MET A 37 2.56 11.19 -3.71
N GLY A 38 2.81 10.38 -2.70
CA GLY A 38 3.87 9.40 -2.69
C GLY A 38 3.47 8.15 -1.94
N MET A 39 4.11 7.04 -2.26
CA MET A 39 3.96 5.78 -1.58
C MET A 39 5.29 5.03 -1.50
N ARG A 40 5.49 4.34 -0.39
CA ARG A 40 6.64 3.44 -0.23
C ARG A 40 6.44 2.19 -1.07
N GLY A 41 7.52 1.44 -1.26
CA GLY A 41 7.50 0.18 -2.00
C GLY A 41 6.84 -0.99 -1.26
N ASN A 42 5.85 -0.76 -0.40
CA ASN A 42 5.15 -1.81 0.34
C ASN A 42 4.44 -2.80 -0.59
N TYR A 43 4.19 -4.01 -0.10
CA TYR A 43 3.33 -4.96 -0.78
C TYR A 43 1.86 -4.51 -0.69
N GLU A 44 1.10 -4.80 -1.72
CA GLU A 44 -0.33 -4.51 -1.80
C GLU A 44 -1.11 -5.47 -0.90
N GLU A 45 -0.77 -6.76 -0.97
CA GLU A 45 -1.39 -7.82 -0.19
C GLU A 45 -0.96 -7.83 1.28
N TYR A 46 -1.65 -8.63 2.05
CA TYR A 46 -1.30 -8.87 3.44
C TYR A 46 0.14 -9.37 3.58
N TYR A 47 0.84 -8.86 4.57
CA TYR A 47 2.22 -9.25 4.86
C TYR A 47 2.45 -9.30 6.37
N SER A 48 2.79 -10.50 6.88
CA SER A 48 2.90 -10.76 8.32
C SER A 48 4.28 -10.46 8.92
N LYS A 49 5.27 -10.15 8.09
CA LYS A 49 6.62 -9.80 8.56
C LYS A 49 6.78 -8.30 8.72
N ASP A 50 7.98 -7.88 9.09
CA ASP A 50 8.31 -6.48 9.32
C ASP A 50 8.18 -5.64 8.03
N SER A 51 7.44 -4.55 8.13
CA SER A 51 7.14 -3.63 7.06
C SER A 51 6.92 -2.23 7.62
N HIS A 52 7.33 -1.22 6.88
CA HIS A 52 7.04 0.17 7.21
C HIS A 52 6.11 0.74 6.14
N ARG A 53 4.81 0.65 6.38
CA ARG A 53 3.80 1.16 5.46
C ARG A 53 3.81 2.68 5.42
N GLY A 54 3.71 3.26 4.22
CA GLY A 54 3.68 4.70 4.05
C GLY A 54 3.05 5.14 2.74
N SER A 55 2.03 5.98 2.89
CA SER A 55 1.39 6.75 1.83
C SER A 55 1.36 8.21 2.27
N TYR A 56 1.65 9.15 1.38
CA TYR A 56 1.83 10.55 1.74
C TYR A 56 1.14 11.46 0.74
N ILE A 57 0.58 12.57 1.22
CA ILE A 57 0.03 13.65 0.40
C ILE A 57 0.85 14.91 0.65
N GLY A 58 1.35 15.52 -0.42
CA GLY A 58 2.17 16.73 -0.35
C GLY A 58 1.40 17.90 0.27
N GLY A 59 2.07 18.66 1.11
CA GLY A 59 1.50 19.82 1.79
C GLY A 59 0.67 19.51 3.05
N VAL A 60 0.35 18.25 3.32
CA VAL A 60 -0.36 17.85 4.55
C VAL A 60 0.63 17.65 5.70
N TRP A 61 0.38 18.27 6.81
CA TRP A 61 1.23 18.17 8.00
C TRP A 61 0.40 18.31 9.29
N TYR A 62 0.98 17.91 10.42
CA TYR A 62 0.37 18.05 11.74
C TYR A 62 1.35 18.70 12.70
N PRO A 63 0.93 19.71 13.52
CA PRO A 63 1.78 20.33 14.51
C PRO A 63 1.91 19.43 15.74
N ASP A 64 2.98 18.68 15.81
CA ASP A 64 3.26 17.83 16.95
C ASP A 64 4.01 18.59 18.04
N LYS A 65 3.48 18.55 19.27
CA LYS A 65 4.03 19.25 20.42
C LYS A 65 5.47 18.84 20.67
N THR A 66 6.33 19.82 20.87
CA THR A 66 7.71 19.58 21.30
C THR A 66 7.75 18.86 22.65
N ARG A 67 8.44 17.72 22.74
CA ARG A 67 8.43 16.82 23.90
C ARG A 67 9.79 16.64 24.53
N VAL A 68 10.67 17.59 24.38
CA VAL A 68 12.03 17.48 24.90
C VAL A 68 12.05 18.00 26.33
N GLY A 69 12.56 17.22 27.26
CA GLY A 69 12.42 17.45 28.69
C GLY A 69 13.47 18.34 29.34
N TRP A 70 14.53 18.70 28.63
CA TRP A 70 15.53 19.68 29.08
C TRP A 70 15.84 20.62 27.92
N TRP A 71 15.98 21.89 28.20
CA TRP A 71 15.77 22.87 27.22
C TRP A 71 16.80 23.81 26.91
N LYS A 72 16.86 23.97 25.64
CA LYS A 72 17.54 25.10 25.03
C LYS A 72 16.53 26.19 24.75
N ASN A 73 16.85 27.43 25.08
CA ASN A 73 16.08 28.60 24.69
C ASN A 73 15.94 28.62 23.16
N GLY A 74 14.76 28.94 22.69
CA GLY A 74 14.49 29.07 21.26
C GLY A 74 13.92 27.83 20.55
N TYR A 75 13.61 26.76 21.28
CA TYR A 75 12.86 25.65 20.68
C TYR A 75 11.40 26.06 20.40
N PRO A 76 10.84 25.65 19.24
CA PRO A 76 9.46 25.93 18.92
C PRO A 76 8.52 25.11 19.82
N ASN A 77 7.28 25.59 19.96
CA ASN A 77 6.25 24.89 20.74
C ASN A 77 5.85 23.56 20.09
N TYR A 78 6.00 23.46 18.76
CA TYR A 78 5.70 22.26 17.98
C TYR A 78 6.63 22.16 16.78
N PHE A 79 6.70 20.95 16.21
CA PHE A 79 7.30 20.65 14.91
C PHE A 79 6.22 20.17 13.95
N GLY A 80 6.31 20.57 12.68
CA GLY A 80 5.47 20.01 11.63
C GLY A 80 5.89 18.56 11.34
N LYS A 81 4.96 17.61 11.51
CA LYS A 81 5.14 16.22 11.09
C LYS A 81 4.32 15.94 9.85
N VAL A 82 4.88 15.22 8.90
CA VAL A 82 4.15 14.66 7.76
C VAL A 82 3.44 13.39 8.25
N PRO A 83 2.10 13.38 8.33
CA PRO A 83 1.37 12.20 8.74
C PRO A 83 1.38 11.14 7.64
N ASN A 84 1.46 9.87 8.02
CA ASN A 84 1.11 8.78 7.14
C ASN A 84 -0.35 8.95 6.70
N SER A 85 -0.60 8.92 5.41
CA SER A 85 -1.93 9.15 4.84
C SER A 85 -2.75 7.86 4.78
N VAL A 86 -3.98 7.95 4.28
CA VAL A 86 -4.82 6.78 4.01
C VAL A 86 -4.02 5.72 3.26
N ASN A 87 -4.09 4.47 3.71
CA ASN A 87 -3.58 3.36 2.93
C ASN A 87 -4.48 3.15 1.72
N PHE A 88 -3.99 3.53 0.55
CA PHE A 88 -4.70 3.44 -0.72
C PHE A 88 -4.10 2.41 -1.69
N ILE A 89 -3.20 1.55 -1.20
CA ILE A 89 -2.58 0.50 -2.01
C ILE A 89 -3.02 -0.91 -1.60
N GLY A 90 -3.77 -1.05 -0.51
CA GLY A 90 -4.11 -2.36 0.06
C GLY A 90 -5.02 -3.18 -0.86
N ILE A 91 -4.62 -4.41 -1.16
CA ILE A 91 -5.39 -5.41 -1.91
C ILE A 91 -5.10 -6.77 -1.30
N ASP A 92 -5.88 -7.20 -0.32
CA ASP A 92 -5.72 -8.54 0.20
C ASP A 92 -6.18 -9.56 -0.84
N VAL A 93 -5.44 -10.66 -0.96
CA VAL A 93 -5.69 -11.70 -1.95
C VAL A 93 -5.84 -13.03 -1.27
N TYR A 94 -6.82 -13.82 -1.73
CA TYR A 94 -7.05 -15.17 -1.23
C TYR A 94 -7.14 -16.15 -2.39
N ILE A 95 -6.53 -17.31 -2.20
CA ILE A 95 -6.54 -18.43 -3.13
C ILE A 95 -7.28 -19.58 -2.46
N ASN A 96 -8.42 -20.00 -2.99
CA ASN A 96 -9.28 -21.01 -2.37
C ASN A 96 -9.52 -20.77 -0.86
N GLY A 97 -9.78 -19.50 -0.49
CA GLY A 97 -10.01 -19.07 0.89
C GLY A 97 -8.75 -18.94 1.76
N LYS A 98 -7.56 -19.19 1.23
CA LYS A 98 -6.27 -19.02 1.92
C LYS A 98 -5.65 -17.68 1.58
N ILE A 99 -5.29 -16.89 2.59
CA ILE A 99 -4.69 -15.57 2.36
C ILE A 99 -3.28 -15.71 1.76
N LEU A 100 -3.01 -14.92 0.74
CA LEU A 100 -1.67 -14.72 0.20
C LEU A 100 -0.86 -13.84 1.16
N ASP A 101 0.06 -14.46 1.87
CA ASP A 101 0.99 -13.81 2.79
C ASP A 101 2.43 -14.15 2.39
N LEU A 102 3.11 -13.21 1.76
CA LEU A 102 4.50 -13.42 1.31
C LEU A 102 5.48 -13.60 2.47
N GLY A 103 5.08 -13.28 3.70
CA GLY A 103 5.86 -13.56 4.89
C GLY A 103 5.83 -15.03 5.32
N LYS A 104 4.90 -15.84 4.77
CA LYS A 104 4.71 -17.26 5.10
C LYS A 104 4.77 -18.18 3.90
N ALA A 105 4.29 -17.73 2.74
CA ALA A 105 4.27 -18.50 1.52
C ALA A 105 5.70 -18.90 1.08
N GLU A 106 5.83 -20.05 0.46
CA GLU A 106 7.04 -20.39 -0.27
C GLU A 106 7.07 -19.59 -1.56
N VAL A 107 8.00 -18.64 -1.68
CA VAL A 107 8.11 -17.73 -2.83
C VAL A 107 9.31 -18.10 -3.68
N LYS A 108 9.06 -18.23 -4.99
CA LYS A 108 10.07 -18.49 -6.04
C LYS A 108 10.04 -17.36 -7.06
N ASP A 109 11.13 -17.21 -7.80
CA ASP A 109 11.26 -16.28 -8.94
C ASP A 109 10.81 -14.86 -8.60
N PHE A 110 11.12 -14.42 -7.39
CA PHE A 110 10.78 -13.08 -6.95
C PHE A 110 11.58 -12.02 -7.71
N TYR A 111 10.87 -11.08 -8.26
CA TYR A 111 11.42 -9.93 -8.97
C TYR A 111 10.63 -8.67 -8.60
N ARG A 112 11.32 -7.61 -8.19
CA ARG A 112 10.75 -6.28 -7.96
C ARG A 112 11.63 -5.25 -8.63
N GLU A 113 11.03 -4.37 -9.42
CA GLU A 113 11.71 -3.37 -10.25
C GLU A 113 11.05 -2.00 -10.05
N LEU A 114 11.85 -1.02 -9.68
CA LEU A 114 11.52 0.38 -9.85
C LEU A 114 12.13 0.86 -11.17
N ASP A 115 11.29 1.16 -12.15
CA ASP A 115 11.68 1.77 -13.42
C ASP A 115 11.53 3.30 -13.29
N MET A 116 12.66 3.98 -13.08
CA MET A 116 12.70 5.43 -12.88
C MET A 116 12.41 6.20 -14.17
N LYS A 117 12.64 5.59 -15.34
CA LYS A 117 12.36 6.22 -16.64
C LYS A 117 10.87 6.31 -16.91
N ASN A 118 10.12 5.28 -16.54
CA ASN A 118 8.68 5.19 -16.73
C ASN A 118 7.86 5.53 -15.48
N GLY A 119 8.52 5.69 -14.32
CA GLY A 119 7.87 5.97 -13.04
C GLY A 119 6.97 4.84 -12.55
N THR A 120 7.35 3.58 -12.83
CA THR A 120 6.57 2.40 -12.45
C THR A 120 7.29 1.52 -11.45
N LEU A 121 6.53 0.95 -10.52
CA LEU A 121 6.99 -0.13 -9.64
C LEU A 121 6.29 -1.41 -10.06
N THR A 122 7.07 -2.41 -10.50
CA THR A 122 6.56 -3.71 -10.91
C THR A 122 7.11 -4.81 -10.01
N ARG A 123 6.28 -5.76 -9.65
CA ARG A 123 6.64 -6.94 -8.88
C ARG A 123 6.09 -8.19 -9.57
N LYS A 124 6.91 -9.25 -9.61
CA LYS A 124 6.52 -10.57 -10.10
C LYS A 124 7.03 -11.63 -9.14
N PHE A 125 6.27 -12.69 -8.95
CA PHE A 125 6.70 -13.81 -8.13
C PHE A 125 5.83 -15.04 -8.40
N ILE A 126 6.36 -16.22 -8.05
CA ILE A 126 5.58 -17.45 -7.91
C ILE A 126 5.45 -17.69 -6.40
N ALA A 127 4.24 -17.98 -5.94
CA ALA A 127 3.98 -18.31 -4.54
C ALA A 127 3.21 -19.61 -4.42
N ASN A 128 3.61 -20.44 -3.46
CA ASN A 128 2.86 -21.62 -3.04
C ASN A 128 2.14 -21.31 -1.73
N ILE A 129 0.81 -21.41 -1.74
CA ILE A 129 -0.07 -21.19 -0.61
C ILE A 129 -0.77 -22.52 -0.30
N ASP A 130 -0.24 -23.28 0.65
CA ASP A 130 -0.78 -24.58 1.07
C ASP A 130 -1.03 -25.55 -0.11
N GLY A 131 -0.12 -25.62 -1.07
CA GLY A 131 -0.19 -26.50 -2.25
C GLY A 131 -0.77 -25.84 -3.50
N TYR A 132 -1.39 -24.67 -3.41
CA TYR A 132 -1.84 -23.90 -4.57
C TYR A 132 -0.72 -22.99 -5.07
N GLU A 133 -0.26 -23.19 -6.29
CA GLU A 133 0.78 -22.36 -6.91
C GLU A 133 0.16 -21.30 -7.82
N ILE A 134 0.60 -20.06 -7.63
CA ILE A 134 0.22 -18.92 -8.47
C ILE A 134 1.46 -18.20 -8.99
N GLU A 135 1.35 -17.63 -10.19
CA GLU A 135 2.21 -16.54 -10.64
C GLU A 135 1.45 -15.23 -10.46
N ALA A 136 2.06 -14.26 -9.80
CA ALA A 136 1.50 -12.93 -9.63
C ALA A 136 2.37 -11.88 -10.30
N LYS A 137 1.70 -10.87 -10.90
CA LYS A 137 2.33 -9.67 -11.40
C LYS A 137 1.55 -8.45 -10.92
N VAL A 138 2.25 -7.55 -10.27
CA VAL A 138 1.68 -6.30 -9.76
C VAL A 138 2.46 -5.13 -10.34
N THR A 139 1.76 -4.16 -10.93
CA THR A 139 2.36 -2.93 -11.44
C THR A 139 1.60 -1.74 -10.93
N ARG A 140 2.30 -0.73 -10.42
CA ARG A 140 1.68 0.51 -9.97
C ARG A 140 2.48 1.72 -10.38
N PHE A 141 1.78 2.85 -10.50
CA PHE A 141 2.35 4.15 -10.77
C PHE A 141 1.48 5.28 -10.23
N LEU A 142 2.06 6.47 -10.12
CA LEU A 142 1.36 7.72 -9.83
C LEU A 142 1.40 8.60 -11.08
N SER A 143 0.23 9.11 -11.50
CA SER A 143 0.15 9.94 -12.69
C SER A 143 0.79 11.31 -12.46
N ILE A 144 1.61 11.76 -13.41
CA ILE A 144 2.17 13.12 -13.41
C ILE A 144 1.15 14.13 -13.97
N VAL A 145 0.28 13.70 -14.87
CA VAL A 145 -0.71 14.54 -15.53
C VAL A 145 -1.94 14.76 -14.65
N ALA A 146 -2.51 13.69 -14.12
CA ALA A 146 -3.60 13.73 -13.13
C ALA A 146 -2.98 13.42 -11.78
N LYS A 147 -2.53 14.43 -11.06
CA LYS A 147 -1.69 14.30 -9.85
C LYS A 147 -2.34 13.49 -8.72
N GLU A 148 -3.67 13.50 -8.69
CA GLU A 148 -4.49 12.80 -7.71
C GLU A 148 -4.75 11.34 -8.07
N LEU A 149 -4.26 10.86 -9.22
CA LEU A 149 -4.49 9.51 -9.72
C LEU A 149 -3.30 8.60 -9.47
N GLY A 150 -3.52 7.52 -8.73
CA GLY A 150 -2.68 6.34 -8.67
C GLY A 150 -3.37 5.14 -9.33
N VAL A 151 -2.60 4.26 -9.94
CA VAL A 151 -3.12 3.04 -10.58
C VAL A 151 -2.34 1.84 -10.07
N ILE A 152 -3.05 0.78 -9.73
CA ILE A 152 -2.50 -0.54 -9.39
C ILE A 152 -3.16 -1.56 -10.31
N LYS A 153 -2.35 -2.32 -11.04
CA LYS A 153 -2.78 -3.49 -11.81
C LYS A 153 -2.26 -4.73 -11.12
N TYR A 154 -3.16 -5.62 -10.72
CA TYR A 154 -2.83 -6.88 -10.07
C TYR A 154 -3.30 -8.04 -10.95
N GLU A 155 -2.40 -8.93 -11.31
CA GLU A 155 -2.63 -10.08 -12.20
C GLU A 155 -2.23 -11.36 -11.47
N ILE A 156 -3.08 -12.38 -11.50
CA ILE A 156 -2.81 -13.71 -10.96
C ILE A 156 -3.08 -14.74 -12.02
N LYS A 157 -2.13 -15.70 -12.15
CA LYS A 157 -2.27 -16.89 -12.95
C LYS A 157 -2.21 -18.11 -12.04
N ALA A 158 -3.21 -18.99 -12.11
CA ALA A 158 -3.16 -20.29 -11.45
C ALA A 158 -2.21 -21.22 -12.19
N LEU A 159 -1.29 -21.90 -11.48
CA LEU A 159 -0.29 -22.76 -12.11
C LEU A 159 -0.62 -24.25 -12.01
N ASN A 160 -1.35 -24.69 -10.95
CA ASN A 160 -1.54 -26.12 -10.68
C ASN A 160 -2.92 -26.45 -10.10
N PHE A 161 -3.91 -25.55 -10.24
CA PHE A 161 -5.24 -25.77 -9.69
C PHE A 161 -6.34 -25.08 -10.49
N ASP A 162 -7.54 -25.64 -10.36
CA ASP A 162 -8.80 -24.94 -10.63
C ASP A 162 -9.42 -24.50 -9.31
N GLY A 163 -10.01 -23.31 -9.24
CA GLY A 163 -10.59 -22.84 -7.99
C GLY A 163 -11.04 -21.39 -7.99
N GLU A 164 -10.94 -20.75 -6.84
CA GLU A 164 -11.36 -19.36 -6.65
C GLU A 164 -10.16 -18.46 -6.28
N VAL A 165 -10.13 -17.29 -6.91
CA VAL A 165 -9.27 -16.18 -6.50
C VAL A 165 -10.16 -15.04 -6.01
N MET A 166 -9.85 -14.50 -4.85
CA MET A 166 -10.57 -13.37 -4.28
C MET A 166 -9.62 -12.20 -4.09
N PHE A 167 -10.01 -11.05 -4.61
CA PHE A 167 -9.33 -9.78 -4.41
C PHE A 167 -10.16 -8.89 -3.49
N CYS A 168 -9.52 -8.34 -2.47
CA CYS A 168 -10.14 -7.44 -1.51
C CYS A 168 -9.38 -6.09 -1.50
N PRO A 169 -9.54 -5.24 -2.52
CA PRO A 169 -9.00 -3.89 -2.46
C PRO A 169 -9.71 -3.05 -1.40
N TYR A 170 -8.94 -2.24 -0.68
CA TYR A 170 -9.47 -1.43 0.40
C TYR A 170 -8.77 -0.08 0.57
N LEU A 171 -9.47 0.83 1.22
CA LEU A 171 -8.95 2.08 1.75
C LEU A 171 -9.03 2.04 3.27
N ASP A 172 -7.93 2.40 3.94
CA ASP A 172 -7.87 2.43 5.40
C ASP A 172 -7.22 3.74 5.88
N SER A 173 -7.97 4.55 6.61
CA SER A 173 -7.47 5.79 7.24
C SER A 173 -7.12 5.63 8.72
N ASN A 174 -7.27 4.43 9.29
CA ASN A 174 -6.80 4.13 10.64
C ASN A 174 -5.29 3.84 10.64
N VAL A 175 -4.53 4.82 10.20
CA VAL A 175 -3.09 4.73 10.04
C VAL A 175 -2.36 5.54 11.12
N LYS A 176 -1.16 5.08 11.45
CA LYS A 176 -0.28 5.72 12.43
C LYS A 176 1.06 6.03 11.79
N ASN A 177 1.78 6.98 12.38
CA ASN A 177 3.17 7.23 12.04
C ASN A 177 4.06 6.29 12.85
N GLU A 178 4.47 5.18 12.27
CA GLU A 178 5.36 4.20 12.93
C GLU A 178 6.74 4.78 13.26
N ASP A 179 7.19 5.80 12.53
CA ASP A 179 8.45 6.51 12.80
C ASP A 179 8.37 7.45 14.01
N SER A 180 7.19 7.74 14.50
CA SER A 180 7.06 8.55 15.69
C SER A 180 7.29 7.65 16.89
N ASN A 181 8.17 8.09 17.80
CA ASN A 181 8.42 7.38 19.06
C ASN A 181 7.17 7.18 19.94
N TYR A 182 6.00 7.61 19.49
CA TYR A 182 4.78 7.73 20.26
C TYR A 182 3.57 7.05 19.62
N ASP A 183 3.73 6.35 18.50
CA ASP A 183 2.68 5.58 17.81
C ASP A 183 1.37 6.38 17.62
N GLU A 184 1.48 7.63 17.17
CA GLU A 184 0.37 8.55 17.13
C GLU A 184 -0.46 8.43 15.86
N ALA A 185 -1.78 8.41 16.05
CA ALA A 185 -2.76 8.58 14.98
C ALA A 185 -3.17 10.05 14.89
N PHE A 186 -3.04 10.64 13.72
CA PHE A 186 -3.34 12.06 13.47
C PHE A 186 -4.69 12.28 12.80
N TRP A 187 -5.37 11.23 12.40
CA TRP A 187 -6.59 11.29 11.61
C TRP A 187 -7.85 11.05 12.44
N VAL A 188 -8.93 11.72 12.02
CA VAL A 188 -10.30 11.50 12.46
C VAL A 188 -11.12 11.15 11.22
N ASN A 189 -11.94 10.12 11.33
CA ASN A 189 -12.86 9.75 10.26
C ASN A 189 -13.92 10.83 10.07
N VAL A 190 -14.17 11.21 8.82
CA VAL A 190 -15.26 12.12 8.45
C VAL A 190 -16.40 11.34 7.81
N SER A 191 -16.08 10.49 6.84
CA SER A 191 -17.05 9.61 6.19
C SER A 191 -16.38 8.44 5.49
N THR A 192 -17.12 7.37 5.34
CA THR A 192 -16.77 6.21 4.52
C THR A 192 -17.97 5.82 3.68
N ASP A 193 -17.75 5.39 2.44
CA ASP A 193 -18.79 4.87 1.57
C ASP A 193 -18.25 3.71 0.74
N SER A 194 -19.12 2.76 0.42
CA SER A 194 -18.82 1.62 -0.45
C SER A 194 -20.02 1.29 -1.31
N LYS A 195 -19.77 0.97 -2.54
CA LYS A 195 -20.72 0.39 -3.50
C LYS A 195 -19.96 -0.50 -4.46
N GLU A 196 -20.69 -1.16 -5.32
CA GLU A 196 -20.08 -2.03 -6.31
C GLU A 196 -18.97 -1.34 -7.09
N ASN A 197 -17.76 -1.93 -7.05
CA ASN A 197 -16.54 -1.44 -7.69
C ASN A 197 -16.07 -0.03 -7.26
N TYR A 198 -16.55 0.43 -6.11
CA TYR A 198 -16.25 1.76 -5.59
C TYR A 198 -16.06 1.73 -4.08
N GLY A 199 -15.12 2.51 -3.59
CA GLY A 199 -14.97 2.80 -2.17
C GLY A 199 -14.43 4.21 -1.96
N SER A 200 -14.78 4.82 -0.84
CA SER A 200 -14.20 6.11 -0.44
C SER A 200 -14.03 6.22 1.06
N VAL A 201 -12.99 6.93 1.45
CA VAL A 201 -12.71 7.31 2.83
C VAL A 201 -12.33 8.79 2.83
N VAL A 202 -13.00 9.56 3.69
CA VAL A 202 -12.67 10.95 3.96
C VAL A 202 -12.19 11.05 5.40
N ALA A 203 -10.99 11.56 5.58
CA ALA A 203 -10.40 11.77 6.89
C ALA A 203 -9.86 13.19 7.02
N ARG A 204 -9.90 13.73 8.23
CA ARG A 204 -9.30 15.03 8.54
C ARG A 204 -8.24 14.87 9.63
N THR A 205 -7.25 15.75 9.67
CA THR A 205 -6.32 15.79 10.79
C THR A 205 -7.07 16.23 12.07
N LYS A 206 -6.60 15.74 13.22
CA LYS A 206 -7.16 16.14 14.53
C LYS A 206 -7.02 17.64 14.74
N ASP A 207 -7.92 18.20 15.52
CA ASP A 207 -7.76 19.56 16.05
C ASP A 207 -6.49 19.63 16.88
N ASN A 208 -5.85 20.80 16.90
CA ASN A 208 -4.59 20.98 17.58
C ASN A 208 -4.59 22.25 18.44
N PRO A 209 -3.80 22.29 19.53
CA PRO A 209 -3.80 23.43 20.46
C PRO A 209 -3.05 24.67 19.93
N PHE A 210 -2.45 24.58 18.74
CA PHE A 210 -1.61 25.64 18.17
C PHE A 210 -2.35 26.52 17.16
N ASN A 211 -3.66 26.26 16.97
CA ASN A 211 -4.52 26.99 16.04
C ASN A 211 -3.97 27.01 14.59
N THR A 212 -3.34 25.90 14.17
CA THR A 212 -2.91 25.71 12.79
C THR A 212 -4.04 25.09 11.96
N GLU A 213 -3.88 25.11 10.64
CA GLU A 213 -4.85 24.54 9.71
C GLU A 213 -5.11 23.04 9.97
N VAL A 214 -6.35 22.64 9.73
CA VAL A 214 -6.79 21.25 9.70
C VAL A 214 -6.93 20.81 8.25
N PHE A 215 -6.27 19.72 7.88
CA PHE A 215 -6.29 19.19 6.53
C PHE A 215 -7.34 18.09 6.40
N THR A 216 -8.09 18.12 5.31
CA THR A 216 -9.02 17.06 4.96
C THR A 216 -8.55 16.39 3.68
N ILE A 217 -8.49 15.08 3.68
CA ILE A 217 -8.17 14.27 2.50
C ILE A 217 -9.33 13.35 2.18
N ALA A 218 -9.58 13.16 0.89
CA ALA A 218 -10.53 12.20 0.36
C ALA A 218 -9.79 11.20 -0.53
N SER A 219 -9.86 9.93 -0.20
CA SER A 219 -9.35 8.84 -1.02
C SER A 219 -10.49 8.09 -1.63
N VAL A 220 -10.43 7.85 -2.93
CA VAL A 220 -11.46 7.16 -3.69
C VAL A 220 -10.83 6.01 -4.45
N MET A 221 -11.47 4.86 -4.38
CA MET A 221 -11.10 3.65 -5.10
C MET A 221 -12.15 3.37 -6.17
N ASN A 222 -11.68 3.07 -7.37
CA ASN A 222 -12.52 2.58 -8.47
C ASN A 222 -11.87 1.32 -9.04
N ILE A 223 -12.63 0.24 -9.17
CA ILE A 223 -12.14 -1.08 -9.52
C ILE A 223 -12.63 -1.45 -10.91
N LYS A 224 -11.73 -2.02 -11.70
CA LYS A 224 -12.04 -2.61 -13.00
C LYS A 224 -11.37 -3.97 -13.08
N SER A 225 -12.07 -4.96 -13.61
CA SER A 225 -11.55 -6.29 -13.89
C SER A 225 -11.67 -6.62 -15.39
N ASN A 226 -10.79 -7.48 -15.88
CA ASN A 226 -10.84 -8.02 -17.24
C ASN A 226 -11.86 -9.15 -17.40
N LYS A 227 -12.46 -9.61 -16.30
CA LYS A 227 -13.40 -10.72 -16.21
C LYS A 227 -14.54 -10.33 -15.26
N ASP A 228 -15.73 -10.81 -15.50
CA ASP A 228 -16.86 -10.61 -14.59
C ASP A 228 -16.63 -11.39 -13.31
N ALA A 229 -16.80 -10.73 -12.17
CA ALA A 229 -16.71 -11.38 -10.87
C ALA A 229 -17.93 -12.30 -10.67
N LYS A 230 -17.70 -13.53 -10.22
CA LYS A 230 -18.75 -14.45 -9.76
C LYS A 230 -19.55 -13.88 -8.60
N LYS A 231 -18.87 -13.12 -7.76
CA LYS A 231 -19.45 -12.43 -6.61
C LYS A 231 -18.71 -11.12 -6.40
N ASN A 232 -19.47 -10.05 -6.21
CA ASN A 232 -18.96 -8.76 -5.79
C ASN A 232 -19.73 -8.31 -4.55
N THR A 233 -19.03 -8.09 -3.45
CA THR A 233 -19.57 -7.55 -2.21
C THR A 233 -18.73 -6.38 -1.76
N TYR A 234 -19.32 -5.50 -1.00
CA TYR A 234 -18.64 -4.31 -0.49
C TYR A 234 -19.08 -4.03 0.94
N SER A 235 -18.19 -3.45 1.72
CA SER A 235 -18.49 -3.01 3.07
C SER A 235 -17.78 -1.72 3.44
N ASN A 236 -18.34 -1.01 4.38
CA ASN A 236 -17.69 0.12 5.00
C ASN A 236 -17.92 0.11 6.51
N LYS A 237 -16.92 0.58 7.21
CA LYS A 237 -16.95 0.83 8.65
C LYS A 237 -16.14 2.07 8.95
N GLU A 238 -16.14 2.51 10.18
CA GLU A 238 -15.33 3.65 10.58
C GLU A 238 -13.87 3.50 10.12
N TYR A 239 -13.34 4.50 9.42
CA TYR A 239 -11.99 4.55 8.81
C TYR A 239 -11.72 3.62 7.63
N TYR A 240 -12.67 2.79 7.21
CA TYR A 240 -12.38 1.69 6.29
C TYR A 240 -13.47 1.49 5.24
N SER A 241 -13.06 1.24 4.00
CA SER A 241 -13.96 0.94 2.87
C SER A 241 -13.32 -0.15 2.02
N ASP A 242 -14.04 -1.22 1.69
CA ASP A 242 -13.57 -2.32 0.86
C ASP A 242 -14.56 -2.75 -0.21
N ASN A 243 -14.02 -3.49 -1.17
CA ASN A 243 -14.77 -4.34 -2.09
C ASN A 243 -14.13 -5.72 -2.09
N THR A 244 -14.94 -6.76 -2.25
CA THR A 244 -14.49 -8.14 -2.36
C THR A 244 -15.01 -8.74 -3.66
N LEU A 245 -14.09 -9.05 -4.56
CA LEU A 245 -14.38 -9.64 -5.87
C LEU A 245 -13.88 -11.07 -5.91
N VAL A 246 -14.76 -12.00 -6.22
CA VAL A 246 -14.45 -13.43 -6.33
C VAL A 246 -14.53 -13.86 -7.79
N PHE A 247 -13.50 -14.54 -8.27
CA PHE A 247 -13.40 -15.06 -9.63
C PHE A 247 -13.14 -16.56 -9.60
N ASP A 248 -13.83 -17.32 -10.47
CA ASP A 248 -13.41 -18.67 -10.80
C ASP A 248 -12.20 -18.60 -11.74
N ILE A 249 -11.19 -19.39 -11.48
CA ILE A 249 -9.97 -19.49 -12.29
C ILE A 249 -9.66 -20.94 -12.59
N LYS A 250 -9.14 -21.20 -13.79
CA LYS A 250 -8.65 -22.52 -14.20
C LYS A 250 -7.14 -22.52 -14.24
N GLU A 251 -6.57 -23.71 -14.16
CA GLU A 251 -5.14 -23.92 -14.36
C GLU A 251 -4.67 -23.23 -15.67
N SER A 252 -3.56 -22.50 -15.57
CA SER A 252 -2.97 -21.68 -16.65
C SER A 252 -3.78 -20.47 -17.10
N GLU A 253 -4.91 -20.14 -16.48
CA GLU A 253 -5.71 -18.93 -16.72
C GLU A 253 -5.18 -17.75 -15.87
N THR A 254 -5.31 -16.54 -16.46
CA THR A 254 -4.94 -15.25 -15.79
C THR A 254 -6.15 -14.36 -15.70
#